data_0187bc57b4b4b138239e5f08550ac1ea
#
_entry.id   0187bc57b4b4b138239e5f08550ac1ea
#
_cell.length_a   1.000
_cell.length_b   1.000
_cell.length_c   1.000
_cell.angle_alpha   90.00
_cell.angle_beta   90.00
_cell.angle_gamma   90.00
#
_symmetry.space_group_name_H-M   'P 1'
#
loop_
_entity.id
_entity.type
_entity.pdbx_description
1 polymer ?
#
loop_
_entity_poly.entity_id
_entity_poly.type
_entity_poly.pdbx_seq_one_letter_code
_entity_poly.pdbx_strand_id
1 'polypeptide(L)'
;CGVDICYPRENIGLYMDIQREGGIISEQIPGEPPMSYHFPLRNRIISGLADVVLVMEAKEKSGSLITTDMALEQGRDVYALPGPVTSTLSQGCHRLIRQGAGILISPEEFLKELQIEVSENSTELLKNEKMLETTEKVVYSCLDLFPRNVSEIQVKTGLDARILMETLMTLEMEGYIKETAKNYYVRMSDVR
;
A
#
# COMPACT_ATOMS: atom_id res chain seq x y z
N CYS A 1 -18.93 -15.34 7.42
CA CYS A 1 -19.35 -15.80 8.76
C CYS A 1 -20.27 -14.78 9.41
N GLY A 2 -20.99 -15.21 10.46
CA GLY A 2 -21.83 -14.33 11.27
C GLY A 2 -21.02 -13.18 11.90
N VAL A 3 -21.73 -12.10 12.27
CA VAL A 3 -21.12 -10.91 12.90
C VAL A 3 -20.49 -11.18 14.27
N ASP A 4 -20.82 -12.29 14.89
CA ASP A 4 -20.33 -12.75 16.18
C ASP A 4 -19.08 -13.64 16.08
N ILE A 5 -18.59 -13.91 14.86
CA ILE A 5 -17.44 -14.79 14.62
C ILE A 5 -16.28 -13.99 14.04
N CYS A 6 -15.16 -13.93 14.79
CA CYS A 6 -13.91 -13.40 14.30
C CYS A 6 -13.14 -14.47 13.49
N TYR A 7 -12.85 -14.19 12.24
CA TYR A 7 -12.03 -15.04 11.38
C TYR A 7 -11.06 -14.19 10.53
N PRO A 8 -9.75 -14.49 10.49
CA PRO A 8 -9.09 -15.50 11.33
C PRO A 8 -9.05 -15.09 12.82
N ARG A 9 -8.91 -16.07 13.72
CA ARG A 9 -8.97 -15.83 15.17
C ARG A 9 -7.83 -14.98 15.71
N GLU A 10 -6.70 -14.97 15.03
CA GLU A 10 -5.55 -14.12 15.38
C GLU A 10 -5.90 -12.62 15.37
N ASN A 11 -6.90 -12.24 14.61
CA ASN A 11 -7.34 -10.84 14.48
C ASN A 11 -8.38 -10.43 15.53
N ILE A 12 -8.55 -11.18 16.63
CA ILE A 12 -9.58 -10.89 17.64
C ILE A 12 -9.43 -9.48 18.25
N GLY A 13 -8.20 -9.02 18.48
CA GLY A 13 -7.93 -7.66 18.97
C GLY A 13 -8.47 -6.60 18.02
N LEU A 14 -8.13 -6.69 16.73
CA LEU A 14 -8.62 -5.79 15.69
C LEU A 14 -10.15 -5.86 15.56
N TYR A 15 -10.73 -7.06 15.65
CA TYR A 15 -12.18 -7.25 15.61
C TYR A 15 -12.89 -6.49 16.75
N MET A 16 -12.36 -6.54 17.96
CA MET A 16 -12.90 -5.81 19.12
C MET A 16 -12.75 -4.29 18.95
N ASP A 17 -11.60 -3.83 18.40
CA ASP A 17 -11.38 -2.42 18.15
C ASP A 17 -12.34 -1.87 17.09
N ILE A 18 -12.58 -2.61 16.00
CA ILE A 18 -13.56 -2.24 14.96
C ILE A 18 -14.98 -2.14 15.57
N GLN A 19 -15.35 -3.06 16.47
CA GLN A 19 -16.66 -2.97 17.14
C GLN A 19 -16.80 -1.75 18.03
N ARG A 20 -15.69 -1.31 18.65
CA ARG A 20 -15.70 -0.14 19.54
C ARG A 20 -15.74 1.18 18.78
N GLU A 21 -14.99 1.30 17.68
CA GLU A 21 -14.82 2.55 16.93
C GLU A 21 -15.76 2.66 15.71
N GLY A 22 -16.41 1.55 15.34
CA GLY A 22 -17.25 1.50 14.15
C GLY A 22 -18.29 0.40 14.23
N GLY A 23 -18.35 -0.47 13.20
CA GLY A 23 -19.31 -1.57 13.15
C GLY A 23 -18.90 -2.69 12.21
N ILE A 24 -19.47 -3.86 12.45
CA ILE A 24 -19.30 -5.04 11.61
C ILE A 24 -20.65 -5.39 10.99
N ILE A 25 -20.66 -5.61 9.69
CA ILE A 25 -21.84 -6.04 8.95
C ILE A 25 -21.62 -7.41 8.32
N SER A 26 -22.65 -8.22 8.25
CA SER A 26 -22.64 -9.50 7.57
C SER A 26 -24.02 -9.83 7.01
N GLU A 27 -24.05 -10.56 5.90
CA GLU A 27 -25.26 -11.17 5.36
C GLU A 27 -25.52 -12.57 5.96
N GLN A 28 -24.55 -13.09 6.72
CA GLN A 28 -24.66 -14.41 7.35
C GLN A 28 -25.34 -14.28 8.71
N ILE A 29 -26.12 -15.28 9.07
CA ILE A 29 -26.77 -15.31 10.37
C ILE A 29 -25.72 -15.46 11.51
N PRO A 30 -26.00 -14.97 12.72
CA PRO A 30 -25.14 -15.21 13.89
C PRO A 30 -24.84 -16.70 14.07
N GLY A 31 -23.59 -17.04 14.38
CA GLY A 31 -23.13 -18.41 14.54
C GLY A 31 -22.72 -19.12 13.23
N GLU A 32 -22.95 -18.52 12.05
CA GLU A 32 -22.56 -19.11 10.78
C GLU A 32 -21.02 -19.14 10.63
N PRO A 33 -20.42 -20.34 10.42
CA PRO A 33 -18.97 -20.46 10.32
C PRO A 33 -18.42 -19.85 9.02
N PRO A 34 -17.10 -19.52 8.97
CA PRO A 34 -16.46 -19.03 7.75
C PRO A 34 -16.36 -20.17 6.73
N MET A 35 -16.97 -19.97 5.57
CA MET A 35 -16.90 -20.87 4.42
C MET A 35 -16.21 -20.20 3.25
N SER A 36 -15.45 -20.96 2.45
CA SER A 36 -14.67 -20.40 1.33
C SER A 36 -15.51 -19.64 0.31
N TYR A 37 -16.73 -20.07 0.04
CA TYR A 37 -17.64 -19.42 -0.89
C TYR A 37 -18.23 -18.10 -0.35
N HIS A 38 -18.18 -17.84 0.95
CA HIS A 38 -18.62 -16.57 1.52
C HIS A 38 -17.69 -15.40 1.16
N PHE A 39 -16.41 -15.67 0.86
CA PHE A 39 -15.45 -14.60 0.53
C PHE A 39 -15.80 -13.89 -0.78
N PRO A 40 -16.02 -14.60 -1.90
CA PRO A 40 -16.49 -13.94 -3.11
C PRO A 40 -17.84 -13.25 -2.94
N LEU A 41 -18.79 -13.88 -2.25
CA LEU A 41 -20.12 -13.29 -2.04
C LEU A 41 -20.04 -11.97 -1.26
N ARG A 42 -19.18 -11.91 -0.20
CA ARG A 42 -18.97 -10.68 0.58
C ARG A 42 -18.33 -9.57 -0.27
N ASN A 43 -17.46 -9.90 -1.24
CA ASN A 43 -16.71 -8.91 -2.00
C ASN A 43 -17.62 -7.92 -2.76
N ARG A 44 -18.84 -8.32 -3.15
CA ARG A 44 -19.83 -7.41 -3.74
C ARG A 44 -20.29 -6.30 -2.78
N ILE A 45 -20.25 -6.56 -1.46
CA ILE A 45 -20.58 -5.55 -0.44
C ILE A 45 -19.41 -4.58 -0.33
N ILE A 46 -18.17 -5.10 -0.33
CA ILE A 46 -16.96 -4.27 -0.27
C ILE A 46 -16.93 -3.32 -1.47
N SER A 47 -17.09 -3.84 -2.69
CA SER A 47 -17.10 -3.02 -3.89
C SER A 47 -18.30 -2.05 -3.94
N GLY A 48 -19.47 -2.48 -3.46
CA GLY A 48 -20.67 -1.64 -3.42
C GLY A 48 -20.60 -0.46 -2.46
N LEU A 49 -19.85 -0.61 -1.34
CA LEU A 49 -19.62 0.46 -0.37
C LEU A 49 -18.43 1.36 -0.74
N ALA A 50 -17.60 0.95 -1.68
CA ALA A 50 -16.48 1.75 -2.16
C ALA A 50 -16.96 2.82 -3.14
N ASP A 51 -16.36 4.01 -3.09
CA ASP A 51 -16.53 5.05 -4.12
C ASP A 51 -15.73 4.70 -5.37
N VAL A 52 -14.54 4.14 -5.16
CA VAL A 52 -13.60 3.72 -6.19
C VAL A 52 -12.83 2.48 -5.76
N VAL A 53 -12.42 1.64 -6.70
CA VAL A 53 -11.59 0.45 -6.42
C VAL A 53 -10.21 0.60 -7.04
N LEU A 54 -9.17 0.57 -6.21
CA LEU A 54 -7.77 0.60 -6.62
C LEU A 54 -7.17 -0.80 -6.60
N VAL A 55 -6.63 -1.23 -7.73
CA VAL A 55 -5.93 -2.52 -7.86
C VAL A 55 -4.44 -2.28 -7.91
N MET A 56 -3.76 -2.49 -6.78
CA MET A 56 -2.32 -2.26 -6.64
C MET A 56 -1.49 -3.37 -7.28
N GLU A 57 -1.89 -4.63 -7.04
CA GLU A 57 -1.27 -5.82 -7.61
C GLU A 57 -2.31 -6.90 -7.87
N ALA A 58 -2.22 -7.55 -9.01
CA ALA A 58 -3.03 -8.70 -9.35
C ALA A 58 -2.31 -9.63 -10.33
N LYS A 59 -2.24 -10.92 -10.00
CA LYS A 59 -1.92 -11.95 -10.99
C LYS A 59 -3.09 -12.09 -11.98
N GLU A 60 -2.84 -12.74 -13.13
CA GLU A 60 -3.88 -12.94 -14.16
C GLU A 60 -5.14 -13.63 -13.62
N LYS A 61 -4.99 -14.53 -12.65
CA LYS A 61 -6.09 -15.25 -11.98
C LYS A 61 -6.10 -14.92 -10.47
N SER A 62 -6.16 -13.64 -10.13
CA SER A 62 -6.22 -13.21 -8.74
C SER A 62 -7.67 -13.10 -8.24
N GLY A 63 -7.90 -13.47 -6.98
CA GLY A 63 -9.20 -13.26 -6.33
C GLY A 63 -9.62 -11.77 -6.22
N SER A 64 -8.65 -10.84 -6.23
CA SER A 64 -8.91 -9.41 -6.29
C SER A 64 -9.64 -8.98 -7.57
N LEU A 65 -9.43 -9.69 -8.68
CA LEU A 65 -10.13 -9.41 -9.93
C LEU A 65 -11.64 -9.72 -9.83
N ILE A 66 -12.04 -10.67 -8.99
CA ILE A 66 -13.47 -10.94 -8.70
C ILE A 66 -14.13 -9.70 -8.09
N THR A 67 -13.44 -9.05 -7.14
CA THR A 67 -13.95 -7.81 -6.53
C THR A 67 -14.00 -6.68 -7.55
N THR A 68 -13.02 -6.61 -8.45
CA THR A 68 -12.96 -5.63 -9.52
C THR A 68 -14.12 -5.80 -10.52
N ASP A 69 -14.38 -7.04 -10.94
CA ASP A 69 -15.49 -7.34 -11.85
C ASP A 69 -16.84 -6.93 -11.22
N MET A 70 -17.04 -7.23 -9.93
CA MET A 70 -18.22 -6.79 -9.18
C MET A 70 -18.33 -5.26 -9.07
N ALA A 71 -17.20 -4.56 -8.88
CA ALA A 71 -17.18 -3.10 -8.86
C ALA A 71 -17.65 -2.51 -10.19
N LEU A 72 -17.15 -3.03 -11.31
CA LEU A 72 -17.55 -2.62 -12.65
C LEU A 72 -19.05 -2.89 -12.92
N GLU A 73 -19.56 -4.05 -12.52
CA GLU A 73 -20.99 -4.39 -12.62
C GLU A 73 -21.86 -3.43 -11.79
N GLN A 74 -21.35 -2.90 -10.71
CA GLN A 74 -22.01 -1.94 -9.82
C GLN A 74 -21.81 -0.48 -10.26
N GLY A 75 -21.13 -0.24 -11.40
CA GLY A 75 -20.86 1.10 -11.91
C GLY A 75 -19.86 1.89 -11.07
N ARG A 76 -18.94 1.21 -10.38
CA ARG A 76 -17.86 1.83 -9.64
C ARG A 76 -16.64 2.02 -10.53
N ASP A 77 -15.95 3.14 -10.36
CA ASP A 77 -14.70 3.41 -11.05
C ASP A 77 -13.60 2.47 -10.55
N VAL A 78 -12.80 1.97 -11.49
CA VAL A 78 -11.69 1.07 -11.22
C VAL A 78 -10.41 1.67 -11.76
N TYR A 79 -9.39 1.74 -10.92
CA TYR A 79 -8.03 2.16 -11.27
C TYR A 79 -7.05 1.02 -11.00
N ALA A 80 -6.03 0.91 -11.84
CA ALA A 80 -4.98 -0.09 -11.68
C ALA A 80 -3.60 0.56 -11.69
N LEU A 81 -2.75 0.13 -10.76
CA LEU A 81 -1.35 0.55 -10.72
C LEU A 81 -0.57 -0.18 -11.81
N PRO A 82 0.07 0.54 -12.77
CA PRO A 82 0.96 -0.06 -13.72
C PRO A 82 2.23 -0.55 -13.02
N GLY A 83 2.75 -1.68 -13.46
CA GLY A 83 3.98 -2.25 -12.92
C GLY A 83 4.88 -2.83 -14.00
N PRO A 84 6.03 -3.43 -13.65
CA PRO A 84 6.94 -4.02 -14.62
C PRO A 84 6.25 -5.10 -15.46
N VAL A 85 6.46 -5.07 -16.78
CA VAL A 85 5.87 -6.03 -17.73
C VAL A 85 6.30 -7.47 -17.42
N THR A 86 7.48 -7.62 -16.84
CA THR A 86 8.06 -8.91 -16.44
C THR A 86 7.49 -9.45 -15.13
N SER A 87 6.77 -8.63 -14.36
CA SER A 87 6.18 -9.04 -13.08
C SER A 87 4.85 -9.77 -13.28
N THR A 88 4.75 -10.98 -12.75
CA THR A 88 3.48 -11.73 -12.75
C THR A 88 2.39 -11.06 -11.89
N LEU A 89 2.78 -10.24 -10.91
CA LEU A 89 1.87 -9.49 -10.05
C LEU A 89 1.23 -8.29 -10.77
N SER A 90 1.82 -7.83 -11.88
CA SER A 90 1.29 -6.70 -12.66
C SER A 90 0.39 -7.15 -13.81
N GLN A 91 0.33 -8.43 -14.14
CA GLN A 91 -0.40 -8.92 -15.31
C GLN A 91 -1.90 -8.63 -15.24
N GLY A 92 -2.50 -8.80 -14.05
CA GLY A 92 -3.90 -8.47 -13.83
C GLY A 92 -4.19 -6.97 -13.98
N CYS A 93 -3.30 -6.12 -13.42
CA CYS A 93 -3.40 -4.67 -13.58
C CYS A 93 -3.28 -4.24 -15.04
N HIS A 94 -2.34 -4.80 -15.80
CA HIS A 94 -2.20 -4.52 -17.24
C HIS A 94 -3.44 -4.94 -18.03
N ARG A 95 -4.06 -6.08 -17.67
CA ARG A 95 -5.32 -6.52 -18.31
C ARG A 95 -6.44 -5.53 -18.04
N LEU A 96 -6.60 -5.06 -16.78
CA LEU A 96 -7.60 -4.07 -16.42
C LEU A 96 -7.40 -2.75 -17.17
N ILE A 97 -6.16 -2.23 -17.22
CA ILE A 97 -5.82 -1.02 -17.98
C ILE A 97 -6.19 -1.19 -19.46
N ARG A 98 -5.84 -2.33 -20.06
CA ARG A 98 -6.21 -2.63 -21.45
C ARG A 98 -7.73 -2.69 -21.67
N GLN A 99 -8.51 -3.05 -20.65
CA GLN A 99 -9.96 -3.10 -20.66
C GLN A 99 -10.62 -1.73 -20.38
N GLY A 100 -9.83 -0.70 -20.11
CA GLY A 100 -10.32 0.67 -19.89
C GLY A 100 -10.34 1.12 -18.44
N ALA A 101 -9.76 0.38 -17.52
CA ALA A 101 -9.55 0.88 -16.15
C ALA A 101 -8.64 2.10 -16.14
N GLY A 102 -8.91 3.04 -15.24
CA GLY A 102 -8.04 4.19 -15.00
C GLY A 102 -6.63 3.78 -14.61
N ILE A 103 -5.64 4.59 -14.95
CA ILE A 103 -4.25 4.34 -14.59
C ILE A 103 -3.93 5.15 -13.34
N LEU A 104 -3.48 4.46 -12.28
CA LEU A 104 -2.99 5.13 -11.08
C LEU A 104 -1.53 5.55 -11.30
N ILE A 105 -1.33 6.83 -11.67
CA ILE A 105 -0.01 7.39 -11.97
C ILE A 105 0.68 7.86 -10.71
N SER A 106 -0.02 8.68 -9.91
CA SER A 106 0.44 9.14 -8.60
C SER A 106 -0.73 9.37 -7.65
N PRO A 107 -0.50 9.33 -6.33
CA PRO A 107 -1.55 9.66 -5.35
C PRO A 107 -2.10 11.08 -5.54
N GLU A 108 -1.25 12.05 -5.87
CA GLU A 108 -1.60 13.45 -6.01
C GLU A 108 -2.51 13.68 -7.23
N GLU A 109 -2.19 13.07 -8.38
CA GLU A 109 -3.01 13.14 -9.58
C GLU A 109 -4.37 12.47 -9.37
N PHE A 110 -4.34 11.30 -8.73
CA PHE A 110 -5.55 10.55 -8.41
C PHE A 110 -6.51 11.33 -7.49
N LEU A 111 -6.00 11.96 -6.42
CA LEU A 111 -6.82 12.78 -5.53
C LEU A 111 -7.38 14.01 -6.22
N LYS A 112 -6.62 14.63 -7.14
CA LYS A 112 -7.13 15.74 -7.98
C LYS A 112 -8.26 15.29 -8.91
N GLU A 113 -8.14 14.10 -9.51
CA GLU A 113 -9.16 13.55 -10.39
C GLU A 113 -10.46 13.30 -9.64
N LEU A 114 -10.38 12.83 -8.40
CA LEU A 114 -11.52 12.67 -7.50
C LEU A 114 -12.01 13.98 -6.86
N GLN A 115 -11.39 15.12 -7.16
CA GLN A 115 -11.71 16.43 -6.57
C GLN A 115 -11.60 16.43 -5.03
N ILE A 116 -10.71 15.60 -4.49
CA ILE A 116 -10.44 15.54 -3.04
C ILE A 116 -9.32 16.52 -2.72
N GLU A 117 -9.67 17.59 -1.98
CA GLU A 117 -8.67 18.51 -1.45
C GLU A 117 -7.91 17.85 -0.30
N VAL A 118 -6.61 17.67 -0.48
CA VAL A 118 -5.72 17.25 0.60
C VAL A 118 -5.44 18.47 1.46
N SER A 119 -6.02 18.54 2.66
CA SER A 119 -5.64 19.59 3.60
C SER A 119 -4.15 19.45 3.94
N GLU A 120 -3.43 20.57 4.02
CA GLU A 120 -1.99 20.60 4.34
C GLU A 120 -1.64 19.87 5.66
N ASN A 121 -2.62 19.61 6.50
CA ASN A 121 -2.47 18.84 7.74
C ASN A 121 -2.32 17.33 7.52
N SER A 122 -2.62 16.79 6.34
CA SER A 122 -2.35 15.38 5.99
C SER A 122 -0.87 15.11 5.73
N THR A 123 -0.06 16.15 5.70
CA THR A 123 1.41 16.10 5.58
C THR A 123 2.11 15.65 6.87
N GLU A 124 1.38 15.14 7.86
CA GLU A 124 2.03 14.60 9.07
C GLU A 124 2.87 13.35 8.80
N LEU A 125 2.54 12.59 7.77
CA LEU A 125 3.40 11.47 7.32
C LEU A 125 4.71 11.96 6.66
N LEU A 126 4.75 13.21 6.17
CA LEU A 126 5.96 13.85 5.65
C LEU A 126 6.73 14.63 6.76
N LYS A 127 6.19 14.73 7.98
CA LYS A 127 6.84 15.45 9.09
C LYS A 127 8.05 14.71 9.64
N ASN A 128 8.19 13.40 9.40
CA ASN A 128 9.39 12.67 9.79
C ASN A 128 10.64 13.17 9.05
N GLU A 129 10.49 13.78 7.86
CA GLU A 129 11.63 14.43 7.17
C GLU A 129 12.12 15.73 7.85
N LYS A 130 11.32 16.34 8.73
CA LYS A 130 11.71 17.60 9.40
C LYS A 130 12.68 17.40 10.57
N MET A 131 12.86 16.20 11.08
CA MET A 131 13.77 15.89 12.19
C MET A 131 15.17 15.49 11.74
N LEU A 132 15.34 15.16 10.45
CA LEU A 132 16.64 14.75 9.91
C LEU A 132 17.56 15.96 9.68
N GLU A 133 18.84 15.81 9.94
CA GLU A 133 19.87 16.80 9.54
C GLU A 133 19.98 16.90 8.03
N THR A 134 20.60 17.97 7.52
CA THR A 134 20.67 18.24 6.07
C THR A 134 21.30 17.09 5.28
N THR A 135 22.37 16.46 5.85
CA THR A 135 23.06 15.33 5.20
C THR A 135 22.20 14.07 5.18
N GLU A 136 21.50 13.78 6.28
CA GLU A 136 20.57 12.66 6.41
C GLU A 136 19.41 12.79 5.43
N LYS A 137 18.84 14.01 5.27
CA LYS A 137 17.80 14.28 4.28
C LYS A 137 18.25 13.97 2.85
N VAL A 138 19.46 14.37 2.49
CA VAL A 138 20.02 14.12 1.16
C VAL A 138 20.14 12.61 0.92
N VAL A 139 20.70 11.85 1.87
CA VAL A 139 20.84 10.40 1.75
C VAL A 139 19.48 9.73 1.74
N TYR A 140 18.57 10.09 2.65
CA TYR A 140 17.23 9.53 2.75
C TYR A 140 16.40 9.77 1.48
N SER A 141 16.49 10.96 0.88
CA SER A 141 15.80 11.28 -0.38
C SER A 141 16.28 10.46 -1.59
N CYS A 142 17.53 9.95 -1.53
CA CYS A 142 18.08 9.08 -2.58
C CYS A 142 17.62 7.62 -2.47
N LEU A 143 16.99 7.24 -1.37
CA LEU A 143 16.47 5.90 -1.11
C LEU A 143 14.98 5.83 -1.42
N ASP A 144 14.54 4.68 -1.88
CA ASP A 144 13.13 4.34 -2.08
C ASP A 144 12.84 2.93 -1.51
N LEU A 145 11.70 2.34 -1.86
CA LEU A 145 11.33 0.98 -1.41
C LEU A 145 12.08 -0.13 -2.16
N PHE A 146 12.91 0.22 -3.17
CA PHE A 146 13.76 -0.73 -3.87
C PHE A 146 15.19 -0.67 -3.33
N PRO A 147 15.86 -1.83 -3.15
CA PRO A 147 17.22 -1.85 -2.64
C PRO A 147 18.19 -1.08 -3.53
N ARG A 148 18.91 -0.10 -2.98
CA ARG A 148 19.94 0.67 -3.65
C ARG A 148 21.31 0.35 -3.09
N ASN A 149 22.28 0.19 -3.99
CA ASN A 149 23.66 -0.04 -3.60
C ASN A 149 24.32 1.25 -3.07
N VAL A 150 25.18 1.12 -2.07
CA VAL A 150 25.95 2.25 -1.49
C VAL A 150 26.68 3.07 -2.57
N SER A 151 27.25 2.40 -3.58
CA SER A 151 27.94 3.10 -4.66
C SER A 151 26.99 3.96 -5.51
N GLU A 152 25.75 3.53 -5.73
CA GLU A 152 24.73 4.33 -6.43
C GLU A 152 24.31 5.55 -5.61
N ILE A 153 24.14 5.36 -4.29
CA ILE A 153 23.81 6.43 -3.36
C ILE A 153 24.95 7.45 -3.33
N GLN A 154 26.21 6.98 -3.27
CA GLN A 154 27.38 7.84 -3.28
C GLN A 154 27.46 8.70 -4.56
N VAL A 155 27.23 8.12 -5.71
CA VAL A 155 27.23 8.85 -6.99
C VAL A 155 26.12 9.92 -7.00
N LYS A 156 24.94 9.61 -6.47
CA LYS A 156 23.81 10.55 -6.43
C LYS A 156 23.98 11.69 -5.43
N THR A 157 24.52 11.38 -4.25
CA THR A 157 24.69 12.37 -3.17
C THR A 157 25.96 13.19 -3.32
N GLY A 158 26.99 12.65 -4.00
CA GLY A 158 28.33 13.26 -4.07
C GLY A 158 29.09 13.28 -2.74
N LEU A 159 28.61 12.57 -1.72
CA LEU A 159 29.19 12.53 -0.40
C LEU A 159 30.49 11.69 -0.37
N ASP A 160 31.40 12.07 0.52
CA ASP A 160 32.53 11.22 0.87
C ASP A 160 32.06 9.88 1.43
N ALA A 161 32.77 8.79 1.09
CA ALA A 161 32.35 7.42 1.46
C ALA A 161 32.22 7.26 2.99
N ARG A 162 33.07 7.93 3.78
CA ARG A 162 33.01 7.88 5.23
C ARG A 162 31.76 8.56 5.77
N ILE A 163 31.47 9.78 5.29
CA ILE A 163 30.28 10.54 5.69
C ILE A 163 29.01 9.77 5.31
N LEU A 164 28.99 9.20 4.10
CA LEU A 164 27.86 8.40 3.63
C LEU A 164 27.60 7.18 4.53
N MET A 165 28.66 6.43 4.90
CA MET A 165 28.52 5.26 5.77
C MET A 165 28.07 5.64 7.17
N GLU A 166 28.63 6.71 7.76
CA GLU A 166 28.19 7.24 9.06
C GLU A 166 26.70 7.62 9.01
N THR A 167 26.26 8.32 7.96
CA THR A 167 24.86 8.72 7.79
C THR A 167 23.94 7.53 7.59
N LEU A 168 24.33 6.51 6.80
CA LEU A 168 23.53 5.30 6.61
C LEU A 168 23.39 4.52 7.93
N MET A 169 24.46 4.43 8.73
CA MET A 169 24.38 3.79 10.06
C MET A 169 23.43 4.54 10.99
N THR A 170 23.49 5.86 11.02
CA THR A 170 22.58 6.69 11.84
C THR A 170 21.12 6.47 11.43
N LEU A 171 20.82 6.57 10.13
CA LEU A 171 19.48 6.38 9.62
C LEU A 171 18.94 4.96 9.86
N GLU A 172 19.81 3.95 9.84
CA GLU A 172 19.43 2.57 10.15
C GLU A 172 19.17 2.38 11.64
N MET A 173 20.01 2.94 12.51
CA MET A 173 19.80 2.89 13.96
C MET A 173 18.50 3.60 14.39
N GLU A 174 18.14 4.68 13.72
CA GLU A 174 16.90 5.42 13.94
C GLU A 174 15.66 4.77 13.26
N GLY A 175 15.87 3.70 12.48
CA GLY A 175 14.80 2.94 11.86
C GLY A 175 14.21 3.53 10.59
N TYR A 176 14.84 4.57 10.01
CA TYR A 176 14.39 5.17 8.74
C TYR A 176 14.69 4.30 7.52
N ILE A 177 15.77 3.53 7.57
CA ILE A 177 16.22 2.66 6.49
C ILE A 177 16.59 1.28 7.04
N LYS A 178 16.76 0.31 6.13
CA LYS A 178 17.19 -1.04 6.48
C LYS A 178 18.16 -1.59 5.44
N GLU A 179 19.25 -2.21 5.90
CA GLU A 179 20.10 -3.01 5.04
C GLU A 179 19.41 -4.35 4.73
N THR A 180 19.09 -4.60 3.46
CA THR A 180 18.41 -5.83 2.99
C THR A 180 19.38 -6.88 2.49
N ALA A 181 20.52 -6.45 1.99
CA ALA A 181 21.66 -7.29 1.61
C ALA A 181 22.93 -6.45 1.77
N LYS A 182 24.11 -7.08 1.82
CA LYS A 182 25.38 -6.38 2.01
C LYS A 182 25.53 -5.16 1.10
N ASN A 183 25.60 -3.97 1.68
CA ASN A 183 25.68 -2.68 1.01
C ASN A 183 24.43 -2.28 0.17
N TYR A 184 23.25 -2.89 0.42
CA TYR A 184 21.99 -2.53 -0.20
C TYR A 184 20.99 -2.06 0.84
N TYR A 185 20.52 -0.83 0.71
CA TYR A 185 19.63 -0.17 1.64
C TYR A 185 18.28 0.16 1.00
N VAL A 186 17.21 0.06 1.79
CA VAL A 186 15.84 0.49 1.42
C VAL A 186 15.29 1.45 2.45
N ARG A 187 14.39 2.31 2.01
CA ARG A 187 13.58 3.14 2.92
C ARG A 187 12.58 2.26 3.67
N MET A 188 12.41 2.50 4.96
CA MET A 188 11.33 1.87 5.72
C MET A 188 10.05 2.69 5.60
N SER A 189 8.91 2.01 5.39
CA SER A 189 7.59 2.64 5.26
C SER A 189 6.98 3.03 6.60
N ASP A 190 7.43 2.40 7.71
CA ASP A 190 6.93 2.66 9.05
C ASP A 190 8.10 3.03 9.97
N VAL A 191 8.26 4.32 10.25
CA VAL A 191 9.04 4.78 11.40
C VAL A 191 8.08 4.79 12.59
N ARG A 192 8.34 3.89 13.56
CA ARG A 192 7.55 3.80 14.81
C ARG A 192 7.76 5.03 15.68
#